data_de78135df1dced36d4c3809e37c4b903
#
_entry.id   de78135df1dced36d4c3809e37c4b903
#
_cell.length_a   1.000
_cell.length_b   1.000
_cell.length_c   1.000
_cell.angle_alpha   90.00
_cell.angle_beta   90.00
_cell.angle_gamma   90.00
#
_symmetry.space_group_name_H-M   'P 1'
#
loop_
_entity.id
_entity.type
_entity.pdbx_description
1 polymer ?
#
loop_
_entity_poly.entity_id
_entity_poly.type
_entity_poly.pdbx_seq_one_letter_code
_entity_poly.pdbx_strand_id
1 'polypeptide(L)'
;MLALAAFFLLGAVLGGMVAARGASAMGGELRRYLEGYLALRIEGAPSSAAVWQTMVCFFRASVAVFLLGFASAGVALIPAVCAAQGFLYAYSLLCFASGLGQDGFFLLPVLFALRLMLVLPCTLLLGSAAWETSRGLAALSVGGGKRAKGVTYGKQYWSRFGIACVCLFFGAALELWFIPRILSLLLR
;
A
#
# COMPACT_ATOMS: atom_id res chain seq x y z
N MET A 1 2.85 -16.64 -1.51
CA MET A 1 3.57 -15.42 -1.15
C MET A 1 4.52 -14.96 -2.25
N LEU A 2 5.48 -15.78 -2.70
CA LEU A 2 6.45 -15.39 -3.76
C LEU A 2 5.80 -14.85 -5.04
N ALA A 3 4.73 -15.47 -5.52
CA ALA A 3 4.04 -14.99 -6.71
C ALA A 3 3.47 -13.56 -6.53
N LEU A 4 2.84 -13.26 -5.40
CA LEU A 4 2.29 -11.93 -5.12
C LEU A 4 3.39 -10.88 -4.97
N ALA A 5 4.52 -11.26 -4.36
CA ALA A 5 5.70 -10.40 -4.29
C ALA A 5 6.28 -10.11 -5.69
N ALA A 6 6.30 -11.10 -6.59
CA ALA A 6 6.73 -10.91 -7.97
C ALA A 6 5.80 -9.93 -8.73
N PHE A 7 4.48 -10.04 -8.56
CA PHE A 7 3.52 -9.08 -9.13
C PHE A 7 3.70 -7.68 -8.57
N PHE A 8 3.97 -7.55 -7.27
CA PHE A 8 4.28 -6.26 -6.66
C PHE A 8 5.55 -5.65 -7.27
N LEU A 9 6.63 -6.43 -7.42
CA LEU A 9 7.87 -5.97 -8.04
C LEU A 9 7.69 -5.58 -9.52
N LEU A 10 6.93 -6.35 -10.29
CA LEU A 10 6.59 -5.99 -11.67
C LEU A 10 5.84 -4.65 -11.72
N GLY A 11 4.88 -4.46 -10.83
CA GLY A 11 4.19 -3.17 -10.71
C GLY A 11 5.15 -2.04 -10.34
N ALA A 12 6.06 -2.26 -9.41
CA ALA A 12 7.05 -1.26 -9.00
C ALA A 12 8.00 -0.87 -10.15
N VAL A 13 8.46 -1.84 -10.95
CA VAL A 13 9.30 -1.57 -12.13
C VAL A 13 8.53 -0.74 -13.17
N LEU A 14 7.28 -1.11 -13.46
CA LEU A 14 6.44 -0.36 -14.40
C LEU A 14 6.16 1.07 -13.89
N GLY A 15 5.85 1.24 -12.60
CA GLY A 15 5.64 2.54 -11.98
C GLY A 15 6.90 3.42 -12.06
N GLY A 16 8.06 2.81 -11.81
CA GLY A 16 9.34 3.47 -11.93
C GLY A 16 9.66 3.94 -13.36
N MET A 17 9.39 3.10 -14.37
CA MET A 17 9.59 3.45 -15.78
C MET A 17 8.68 4.60 -16.22
N VAL A 18 7.42 4.60 -15.78
CA VAL A 18 6.46 5.66 -16.11
C VAL A 18 6.87 6.97 -15.42
N ALA A 19 7.25 6.91 -14.16
CA ALA A 19 7.72 8.08 -13.42
C ALA A 19 8.97 8.69 -14.05
N ALA A 20 9.94 7.87 -14.44
CA ALA A 20 11.17 8.33 -15.09
C ALA A 20 10.92 9.05 -16.43
N ARG A 21 9.88 8.64 -17.17
CA ARG A 21 9.49 9.30 -18.43
C ARG A 21 8.65 10.56 -18.22
N GLY A 22 7.87 10.63 -17.14
CA GLY A 22 6.95 11.73 -16.84
C GLY A 22 7.54 12.83 -15.95
N ALA A 23 8.66 12.58 -15.28
CA ALA A 23 9.25 13.48 -14.30
C ALA A 23 9.59 14.89 -14.85
N SER A 24 9.95 14.99 -16.13
CA SER A 24 10.29 16.26 -16.77
C SER A 24 9.06 17.15 -17.04
N ALA A 25 7.88 16.58 -17.24
CA ALA A 25 6.68 17.33 -17.63
C ALA A 25 5.83 17.81 -16.42
N MET A 26 5.86 17.08 -15.30
CA MET A 26 5.02 17.36 -14.13
C MET A 26 5.76 18.02 -12.95
N GLY A 27 7.06 18.24 -13.06
CA GLY A 27 7.91 18.67 -11.93
C GLY A 27 7.45 19.96 -11.24
N GLY A 28 6.92 20.93 -11.96
CA GLY A 28 6.52 22.23 -11.40
C GLY A 28 5.21 22.19 -10.60
N GLU A 29 4.19 21.52 -11.10
CA GLU A 29 2.90 21.39 -10.39
C GLU A 29 3.00 20.47 -9.18
N LEU A 30 3.75 19.37 -9.34
CA LEU A 30 3.98 18.44 -8.25
C LEU A 30 4.76 19.10 -7.10
N ARG A 31 5.75 19.92 -7.41
CA ARG A 31 6.51 20.68 -6.42
C ARG A 31 5.61 21.63 -5.63
N ARG A 32 4.73 22.39 -6.28
CA ARG A 32 3.76 23.27 -5.61
C ARG A 32 2.80 22.49 -4.70
N TYR A 33 2.32 21.34 -5.18
CA TYR A 33 1.45 20.47 -4.39
C TYR A 33 2.18 19.95 -3.15
N LEU A 34 3.44 19.56 -3.30
CA LEU A 34 4.30 19.07 -2.21
C LEU A 34 4.62 20.15 -1.19
N GLU A 35 4.97 21.34 -1.64
CA GLU A 35 5.23 22.48 -0.76
C GLU A 35 3.97 22.84 0.05
N GLY A 36 2.80 22.85 -0.58
CA GLY A 36 1.52 23.04 0.11
C GLY A 36 1.18 21.91 1.10
N TYR A 37 1.44 20.66 0.73
CA TYR A 37 1.20 19.51 1.61
C TYR A 37 2.15 19.52 2.82
N LEU A 38 3.40 19.86 2.61
CA LEU A 38 4.41 19.96 3.68
C LEU A 38 4.08 21.12 4.63
N ALA A 39 3.73 22.30 4.10
CA ALA A 39 3.34 23.46 4.89
C ALA A 39 2.16 23.13 5.82
N LEU A 40 1.12 22.48 5.32
CA LEU A 40 -0.03 22.03 6.12
C LEU A 40 0.33 21.03 7.22
N ARG A 41 1.38 20.26 7.04
CA ARG A 41 1.86 19.27 8.04
C ARG A 41 2.77 19.88 9.10
N ILE A 42 3.41 21.00 8.82
CA ILE A 42 4.34 21.69 9.74
C ILE A 42 3.58 22.61 10.69
N GLU A 43 2.49 23.25 10.25
CA GLU A 43 1.81 24.32 10.99
C GLU A 43 0.81 23.88 12.04
N GLY A 44 0.52 22.60 12.23
CA GLY A 44 -0.51 22.25 13.20
C GLY A 44 -0.63 20.80 13.62
N ALA A 45 -1.42 20.59 14.68
CA ALA A 45 -1.91 19.27 15.05
C ALA A 45 -2.58 18.61 13.83
N PRO A 46 -2.45 17.28 13.65
CA PRO A 46 -2.99 16.61 12.49
C PRO A 46 -4.49 16.88 12.38
N SER A 47 -4.87 17.61 11.32
CA SER A 47 -6.27 17.84 10.99
C SER A 47 -7.02 16.51 10.93
N SER A 48 -8.27 16.49 11.36
CA SER A 48 -9.12 15.28 11.25
C SER A 48 -9.17 14.72 9.84
N ALA A 49 -9.11 15.59 8.84
CA ALA A 49 -9.02 15.19 7.42
C ALA A 49 -7.68 14.48 7.10
N ALA A 50 -6.56 14.95 7.64
CA ALA A 50 -5.25 14.31 7.44
C ALA A 50 -5.18 12.93 8.11
N VAL A 51 -5.77 12.79 9.31
CA VAL A 51 -5.89 11.50 10.00
C VAL A 51 -6.70 10.53 9.17
N TRP A 52 -7.87 10.95 8.69
CA TRP A 52 -8.74 10.13 7.85
C TRP A 52 -8.04 9.68 6.56
N GLN A 53 -7.39 10.60 5.86
CA GLN A 53 -6.67 10.31 4.63
C GLN A 53 -5.54 9.31 4.86
N THR A 54 -4.79 9.43 5.94
CA THR A 54 -3.74 8.47 6.31
C THR A 54 -4.34 7.10 6.57
N MET A 55 -5.42 7.00 7.35
CA MET A 55 -6.12 5.74 7.60
C MET A 55 -6.58 5.08 6.32
N VAL A 56 -7.28 5.82 5.45
CA VAL A 56 -7.73 5.29 4.15
C VAL A 56 -6.55 4.77 3.32
N CYS A 57 -5.44 5.49 3.28
CA CYS A 57 -4.25 5.07 2.54
C CYS A 57 -3.64 3.75 3.05
N PHE A 58 -3.65 3.53 4.37
CA PHE A 58 -3.13 2.29 4.96
C PHE A 58 -4.07 1.10 4.74
N PHE A 59 -5.37 1.32 4.89
CA PHE A 59 -6.34 0.23 4.91
C PHE A 59 -6.86 -0.16 3.53
N ARG A 60 -6.91 0.76 2.55
CA ARG A 60 -7.56 0.53 1.25
C ARG A 60 -7.14 -0.76 0.55
N ALA A 61 -5.85 -1.07 0.53
CA ALA A 61 -5.35 -2.24 -0.17
C ALA A 61 -5.60 -3.53 0.61
N SER A 62 -5.39 -3.50 1.92
CA SER A 62 -5.63 -4.66 2.78
C SER A 62 -7.10 -5.03 2.84
N VAL A 63 -8.00 -4.04 2.90
CA VAL A 63 -9.45 -4.25 2.84
C VAL A 63 -9.87 -4.77 1.46
N ALA A 64 -9.34 -4.19 0.37
CA ALA A 64 -9.64 -4.68 -0.98
C ALA A 64 -9.22 -6.13 -1.16
N VAL A 65 -8.00 -6.50 -0.75
CA VAL A 65 -7.51 -7.88 -0.82
C VAL A 65 -8.33 -8.82 0.03
N PHE A 66 -8.72 -8.40 1.24
CA PHE A 66 -9.58 -9.19 2.13
C PHE A 66 -10.94 -9.46 1.48
N LEU A 67 -11.60 -8.43 0.95
CA LEU A 67 -12.90 -8.57 0.27
C LEU A 67 -12.82 -9.44 -0.98
N LEU A 68 -11.75 -9.32 -1.76
CA LEU A 68 -11.51 -10.16 -2.93
C LEU A 68 -11.31 -11.64 -2.59
N GLY A 69 -10.92 -11.96 -1.36
CA GLY A 69 -10.86 -13.34 -0.86
C GLY A 69 -12.21 -14.05 -0.81
N PHE A 70 -13.33 -13.31 -0.77
CA PHE A 70 -14.69 -13.86 -0.81
C PHE A 70 -15.22 -14.04 -2.24
N ALA A 71 -14.51 -13.55 -3.25
CA ALA A 71 -14.92 -13.65 -4.64
C ALA A 71 -14.07 -14.65 -5.41
N SER A 72 -14.69 -15.43 -6.30
CA SER A 72 -13.97 -16.33 -7.22
C SER A 72 -13.06 -15.56 -8.19
N ALA A 73 -13.42 -14.32 -8.57
CA ALA A 73 -12.62 -13.41 -9.37
C ALA A 73 -11.33 -12.94 -8.66
N GLY A 74 -11.24 -13.10 -7.34
CA GLY A 74 -10.05 -12.74 -6.55
C GLY A 74 -8.77 -13.43 -6.99
N VAL A 75 -8.86 -14.59 -7.67
CA VAL A 75 -7.68 -15.28 -8.22
C VAL A 75 -6.88 -14.39 -9.17
N ALA A 76 -7.56 -13.59 -9.99
CA ALA A 76 -6.92 -12.67 -10.93
C ALA A 76 -6.75 -11.26 -10.34
N LEU A 77 -7.72 -10.81 -9.54
CA LEU A 77 -7.74 -9.45 -9.03
C LEU A 77 -6.76 -9.22 -7.88
N ILE A 78 -6.48 -10.21 -7.03
CA ILE A 78 -5.53 -10.06 -5.93
C ILE A 78 -4.11 -9.78 -6.44
N PRO A 79 -3.55 -10.53 -7.42
CA PRO A 79 -2.27 -10.18 -8.04
C PRO A 79 -2.29 -8.80 -8.70
N ALA A 80 -3.40 -8.42 -9.34
CA ALA A 80 -3.55 -7.11 -9.95
C ALA A 80 -3.51 -5.96 -8.92
N VAL A 81 -4.17 -6.14 -7.77
CA VAL A 81 -4.10 -5.17 -6.66
C VAL A 81 -2.68 -5.06 -6.12
N CYS A 82 -1.95 -6.18 -5.97
CA CYS A 82 -0.56 -6.16 -5.55
C CYS A 82 0.34 -5.43 -6.56
N ALA A 83 0.15 -5.66 -7.87
CA ALA A 83 0.88 -4.96 -8.92
C ALA A 83 0.55 -3.46 -8.94
N ALA A 84 -0.73 -3.08 -8.84
CA ALA A 84 -1.15 -1.69 -8.77
C ALA A 84 -0.57 -0.97 -7.55
N GLN A 85 -0.46 -1.67 -6.43
CA GLN A 85 0.16 -1.13 -5.22
C GLN A 85 1.65 -0.89 -5.42
N GLY A 86 2.38 -1.85 -5.98
CA GLY A 86 3.80 -1.69 -6.34
C GLY A 86 4.02 -0.52 -7.29
N PHE A 87 3.18 -0.40 -8.33
CA PHE A 87 3.19 0.70 -9.27
C PHE A 87 3.03 2.05 -8.58
N LEU A 88 1.99 2.22 -7.76
CA LEU A 88 1.71 3.47 -7.06
C LEU A 88 2.82 3.86 -6.09
N TYR A 89 3.43 2.90 -5.38
CA TYR A 89 4.54 3.18 -4.49
C TYR A 89 5.78 3.66 -5.24
N ALA A 90 6.21 2.95 -6.28
CA ALA A 90 7.39 3.33 -7.04
C ALA A 90 7.18 4.65 -7.80
N TYR A 91 6.00 4.82 -8.40
CA TYR A 91 5.62 6.06 -9.07
C TYR A 91 5.67 7.25 -8.12
N SER A 92 5.00 7.15 -6.96
CA SER A 92 5.00 8.22 -5.96
C SER A 92 6.40 8.52 -5.47
N LEU A 93 7.20 7.50 -5.13
CA LEU A 93 8.56 7.67 -4.64
C LEU A 93 9.43 8.47 -5.62
N LEU A 94 9.41 8.10 -6.91
CA LEU A 94 10.21 8.77 -7.94
C LEU A 94 9.70 10.17 -8.27
N CYS A 95 8.38 10.38 -8.28
CA CYS A 95 7.82 11.71 -8.45
C CYS A 95 8.22 12.64 -7.30
N PHE A 96 8.18 12.17 -6.07
CA PHE A 96 8.65 12.94 -4.91
C PHE A 96 10.15 13.21 -4.99
N ALA A 97 10.97 12.20 -5.36
CA ALA A 97 12.42 12.36 -5.50
C ALA A 97 12.78 13.44 -6.54
N SER A 98 12.07 13.47 -7.67
CA SER A 98 12.30 14.47 -8.71
C SER A 98 11.81 15.87 -8.33
N GLY A 99 10.78 15.98 -7.48
CA GLY A 99 10.19 17.26 -7.08
C GLY A 99 10.94 18.01 -5.98
N LEU A 100 11.55 17.30 -5.03
CA LEU A 100 12.20 17.89 -3.85
C LEU A 100 13.70 18.13 -4.00
N GLY A 101 14.34 17.69 -5.09
CA GLY A 101 15.78 17.85 -5.31
C GLY A 101 16.63 17.07 -4.29
N GLN A 102 17.87 17.56 -4.04
CA GLN A 102 18.82 16.86 -3.18
C GLN A 102 18.39 16.81 -1.70
N ASP A 103 17.73 17.83 -1.18
CA ASP A 103 17.30 17.89 0.22
C ASP A 103 16.15 16.92 0.50
N GLY A 104 15.28 16.68 -0.48
CA GLY A 104 14.19 15.72 -0.36
C GLY A 104 14.62 14.25 -0.44
N PHE A 105 15.80 13.97 -1.01
CA PHE A 105 16.28 12.61 -1.19
C PHE A 105 16.47 11.84 0.13
N PHE A 106 16.82 12.53 1.21
CA PHE A 106 16.96 11.92 2.55
C PHE A 106 15.62 11.79 3.29
N LEU A 107 14.66 12.68 3.02
CA LEU A 107 13.33 12.66 3.66
C LEU A 107 12.44 11.54 3.14
N LEU A 108 12.53 11.26 1.84
CA LEU A 108 11.69 10.31 1.13
C LEU A 108 11.81 8.87 1.62
N PRO A 109 13.03 8.29 1.78
CA PRO A 109 13.17 6.93 2.25
C PRO A 109 12.54 6.74 3.63
N VAL A 110 12.63 7.72 4.51
CA VAL A 110 12.09 7.63 5.87
C VAL A 110 10.55 7.62 5.85
N LEU A 111 9.92 8.50 5.07
CA LEU A 111 8.46 8.57 4.95
C LEU A 111 7.86 7.32 4.29
N PHE A 112 8.48 6.88 3.19
CA PHE A 112 7.96 5.75 2.41
C PHE A 112 8.39 4.40 2.96
N ALA A 113 9.59 4.28 3.58
CA ALA A 113 10.07 3.04 4.14
C ALA A 113 9.20 2.55 5.30
N LEU A 114 8.79 3.45 6.21
CA LEU A 114 7.91 3.10 7.32
C LEU A 114 6.59 2.52 6.81
N ARG A 115 5.98 3.20 5.83
CA ARG A 115 4.73 2.76 5.21
C ARG A 115 4.91 1.44 4.45
N LEU A 116 5.98 1.31 3.66
CA LEU A 116 6.25 0.11 2.88
C LEU A 116 6.52 -1.10 3.80
N MET A 117 7.31 -0.89 4.86
CA MET A 117 7.67 -1.94 5.82
C MET A 117 6.46 -2.52 6.57
N LEU A 118 5.42 -1.73 6.79
CA LEU A 118 4.21 -2.16 7.50
C LEU A 118 3.11 -2.63 6.55
N VAL A 119 2.82 -1.87 5.52
CA VAL A 119 1.71 -2.19 4.61
C VAL A 119 2.02 -3.40 3.74
N LEU A 120 3.26 -3.53 3.23
CA LEU A 120 3.62 -4.59 2.30
C LEU A 120 3.52 -6.00 2.95
N PRO A 121 4.12 -6.29 4.12
CA PRO A 121 3.97 -7.61 4.71
C PRO A 121 2.52 -7.91 5.10
N CYS A 122 1.76 -6.93 5.60
CA CYS A 122 0.34 -7.12 5.93
C CYS A 122 -0.48 -7.48 4.70
N THR A 123 -0.30 -6.77 3.57
CA THR A 123 -1.02 -7.06 2.33
C THR A 123 -0.61 -8.38 1.70
N LEU A 124 0.67 -8.78 1.76
CA LEU A 124 1.15 -10.06 1.25
C LEU A 124 0.64 -11.23 2.10
N LEU A 125 0.62 -11.08 3.42
CA LEU A 125 0.07 -12.08 4.35
C LEU A 125 -1.42 -12.30 4.11
N LEU A 126 -2.20 -11.22 4.04
CA LEU A 126 -3.62 -11.29 3.73
C LEU A 126 -3.87 -11.79 2.31
N GLY A 127 -3.09 -11.29 1.35
CA GLY A 127 -3.19 -11.66 -0.05
C GLY A 127 -2.94 -13.14 -0.28
N SER A 128 -1.97 -13.75 0.42
CA SER A 128 -1.72 -15.18 0.29
C SER A 128 -2.91 -16.02 0.80
N ALA A 129 -3.49 -15.64 1.94
CA ALA A 129 -4.66 -16.33 2.50
C ALA A 129 -5.90 -16.12 1.63
N ALA A 130 -6.16 -14.88 1.18
CA ALA A 130 -7.26 -14.54 0.31
C ALA A 130 -7.15 -15.23 -1.06
N TRP A 131 -5.95 -15.35 -1.60
CA TRP A 131 -5.71 -16.01 -2.88
C TRP A 131 -5.98 -17.52 -2.81
N GLU A 132 -5.57 -18.18 -1.72
CA GLU A 132 -5.87 -19.61 -1.49
C GLU A 132 -7.38 -19.85 -1.39
N THR A 133 -8.10 -19.01 -0.65
CA THR A 133 -9.58 -19.14 -0.52
C THR A 133 -10.29 -18.86 -1.84
N SER A 134 -9.86 -17.82 -2.57
CA SER A 134 -10.40 -17.47 -3.89
C SER A 134 -10.17 -18.57 -4.93
N ARG A 135 -9.01 -19.22 -4.93
CA ARG A 135 -8.73 -20.38 -5.80
C ARG A 135 -9.63 -21.56 -5.48
N GLY A 136 -9.91 -21.79 -4.19
CA GLY A 136 -10.87 -22.81 -3.76
C GLY A 136 -12.28 -22.53 -4.29
N LEU A 137 -12.75 -21.27 -4.20
CA LEU A 137 -14.03 -20.84 -4.74
C LEU A 137 -14.11 -20.95 -6.26
N ALA A 138 -13.05 -20.56 -6.97
CA ALA A 138 -12.97 -20.68 -8.42
C ALA A 138 -13.02 -22.14 -8.87
N ALA A 139 -12.34 -23.06 -8.18
CA ALA A 139 -12.40 -24.48 -8.47
C ALA A 139 -13.80 -25.08 -8.27
N LEU A 140 -14.58 -24.59 -7.30
CA LEU A 140 -15.98 -24.97 -7.09
C LEU A 140 -16.88 -24.44 -8.22
N SER A 141 -16.67 -23.22 -8.69
CA SER A 141 -17.49 -22.61 -9.75
C SER A 141 -17.28 -23.24 -11.13
N VAL A 142 -16.09 -23.81 -11.40
CA VAL A 142 -15.75 -24.45 -12.70
C VAL A 142 -16.09 -25.95 -12.74
N GLY A 143 -16.79 -26.48 -11.74
CA GLY A 143 -17.32 -27.86 -11.79
C GLY A 143 -16.33 -28.93 -11.32
N GLY A 144 -15.27 -28.58 -10.61
CA GLY A 144 -14.28 -29.49 -10.03
C GLY A 144 -14.77 -30.25 -8.79
N GLY A 145 -16.00 -30.74 -8.82
CA GLY A 145 -16.82 -31.20 -7.69
C GLY A 145 -16.31 -32.39 -6.84
N LYS A 146 -15.13 -32.96 -7.06
CA LYS A 146 -14.62 -34.08 -6.25
C LYS A 146 -13.33 -33.81 -5.45
N ARG A 147 -12.70 -32.67 -5.63
CA ARG A 147 -11.45 -32.27 -4.92
C ARG A 147 -11.49 -30.91 -4.22
N ALA A 148 -12.57 -30.18 -4.32
CA ALA A 148 -12.71 -28.93 -3.60
C ALA A 148 -12.95 -29.23 -2.13
N LYS A 149 -11.91 -29.20 -1.30
CA LYS A 149 -12.05 -29.02 0.14
C LYS A 149 -12.95 -27.81 0.34
N GLY A 150 -14.08 -27.99 1.02
CA GLY A 150 -15.01 -26.89 1.30
C GLY A 150 -14.24 -25.68 1.81
N VAL A 151 -14.44 -24.53 1.14
CA VAL A 151 -13.79 -23.29 1.54
C VAL A 151 -14.31 -22.91 2.91
N THR A 152 -13.55 -23.22 3.94
CA THR A 152 -13.90 -22.87 5.30
C THR A 152 -13.20 -21.58 5.66
N TYR A 153 -13.97 -20.50 5.77
CA TYR A 153 -13.50 -19.25 6.37
C TYR A 153 -13.27 -19.48 7.87
N GLY A 154 -12.20 -20.21 8.21
CA GLY A 154 -11.90 -20.62 9.57
C GLY A 154 -11.43 -19.44 10.42
N LYS A 155 -11.41 -19.67 11.73
CA LYS A 155 -10.90 -18.73 12.75
C LYS A 155 -9.53 -18.12 12.37
N GLN A 156 -8.74 -18.87 11.61
CA GLN A 156 -7.40 -18.47 11.15
C GLN A 156 -7.42 -17.34 10.09
N TYR A 157 -8.44 -17.30 9.21
CA TYR A 157 -8.59 -16.22 8.21
C TYR A 157 -8.93 -14.89 8.90
N TRP A 158 -9.89 -14.92 9.82
CA TRP A 158 -10.28 -13.76 10.62
C TRP A 158 -9.19 -13.29 11.56
N SER A 159 -8.44 -14.20 12.17
CA SER A 159 -7.29 -13.87 13.02
C SER A 159 -6.20 -13.13 12.24
N ARG A 160 -5.85 -13.60 11.03
CA ARG A 160 -4.87 -12.93 10.17
C ARG A 160 -5.31 -11.52 9.78
N PHE A 161 -6.60 -11.35 9.48
CA PHE A 161 -7.15 -10.02 9.20
C PHE A 161 -7.09 -9.11 10.43
N GLY A 162 -7.49 -9.61 11.59
CA GLY A 162 -7.41 -8.85 12.85
C GLY A 162 -5.98 -8.39 13.17
N ILE A 163 -5.00 -9.29 13.06
CA ILE A 163 -3.58 -8.97 13.27
C ILE A 163 -3.12 -7.89 12.27
N ALA A 164 -3.45 -8.04 11.00
CA ALA A 164 -3.11 -7.06 9.98
C ALA A 164 -3.75 -5.68 10.28
N CYS A 165 -5.02 -5.64 10.69
CA CYS A 165 -5.67 -4.39 11.09
C CYS A 165 -4.97 -3.71 12.27
N VAL A 166 -4.58 -4.46 13.29
CA VAL A 166 -3.85 -3.90 14.45
C VAL A 166 -2.49 -3.36 14.03
N CYS A 167 -1.73 -4.10 13.20
CA CYS A 167 -0.44 -3.65 12.67
C CYS A 167 -0.58 -2.39 11.81
N LEU A 168 -1.60 -2.32 10.95
CA LEU A 168 -1.85 -1.16 10.09
C LEU A 168 -2.29 0.06 10.89
N PHE A 169 -3.13 -0.14 11.91
CA PHE A 169 -3.55 0.94 12.80
C PHE A 169 -2.36 1.52 13.58
N PHE A 170 -1.50 0.64 14.11
CA PHE A 170 -0.28 1.05 14.79
C PHE A 170 0.67 1.78 13.84
N GLY A 171 0.81 1.31 12.60
CA GLY A 171 1.60 1.98 11.57
C GLY A 171 1.09 3.37 11.21
N ALA A 172 -0.23 3.53 11.07
CA ALA A 172 -0.85 4.82 10.81
C ALA A 172 -0.66 5.79 12.00
N ALA A 173 -0.78 5.30 13.23
CA ALA A 173 -0.52 6.09 14.43
C ALA A 173 0.94 6.54 14.52
N LEU A 174 1.89 5.64 14.24
CA LEU A 174 3.31 5.98 14.16
C LEU A 174 3.57 7.03 13.08
N GLU A 175 3.00 6.87 11.88
CA GLU A 175 3.17 7.85 10.80
C GLU A 175 2.69 9.24 11.24
N LEU A 176 1.52 9.33 11.84
CA LEU A 176 0.96 10.59 12.31
C LEU A 176 1.80 11.25 13.41
N TRP A 177 2.49 10.46 14.24
CA TRP A 177 3.29 10.96 15.34
C TRP A 177 4.74 11.26 14.95
N PHE A 178 5.34 10.45 14.07
CA PHE A 178 6.75 10.56 13.66
C PHE A 178 6.98 11.62 12.57
N ILE A 179 6.09 11.70 11.57
CA ILE A 179 6.29 12.59 10.43
C ILE A 179 6.47 14.06 10.85
N PRO A 180 5.58 14.68 11.66
CA PRO A 180 5.75 16.08 12.01
C PRO A 180 7.02 16.34 12.82
N ARG A 181 7.47 15.37 13.63
CA ARG A 181 8.72 15.53 14.42
C ARG A 181 9.97 15.45 13.54
N ILE A 182 10.02 14.51 12.61
CA ILE A 182 11.17 14.41 11.69
C ILE A 182 11.24 15.64 10.80
N LEU A 183 10.09 16.10 10.30
CA LEU A 183 10.02 17.30 9.47
C LEU A 183 10.51 18.55 10.22
N SER A 184 10.13 18.72 11.48
CA SER A 184 10.57 19.84 12.29
C SER A 184 12.06 19.81 12.64
N LEU A 185 12.68 18.63 12.67
CA LEU A 185 14.12 18.44 12.90
C LEU A 185 14.97 18.69 11.66
N LEU A 186 14.45 18.39 10.46
CA LEU A 186 15.17 18.52 9.19
C LEU A 186 15.08 19.94 8.59
N LEU A 187 14.06 20.71 8.98
CA LEU A 187 13.85 22.09 8.51
C LEU A 187 14.42 23.15 9.48
N ARG A 188 15.09 22.71 10.54
CA ARG A 188 15.87 23.55 11.46
C ARG A 188 17.34 23.59 11.06
#